data_bca7d0fc739ea916e31a2326ac067efd
#
_entry.id   bca7d0fc739ea916e31a2326ac067efd
#
_cell.length_a   1.000
_cell.length_b   1.000
_cell.length_c   1.000
_cell.angle_alpha   90.00
_cell.angle_beta   90.00
_cell.angle_gamma   90.00
#
_symmetry.space_group_name_H-M   'P 1'
#
loop_
_entity.id
_entity.type
_entity.pdbx_description
1 polymer ?
#
loop_
_entity_poly.entity_id
_entity_poly.type
_entity_poly.pdbx_seq_one_letter_code
_entity_poly.pdbx_strand_id
1 'polypeptide(L)'
;MKARDPREIHRTASSLELFFDLVFVISVGIVTKEYLDALKQGGGHAAAGFGYFCMIFFTIWWAWMNYTWFATSFDTDDWLYRFLTLVQMAGVLVHAAGIKPAFGHAHEANGEMGEEAHFTNGDFRIVAIGYVIMRFGMVSQWLRAAINGGRAGRAAFYYAVLITIVQVLWILWAYVFPKRPAVAVPLFIVFAACELLIPIFAELRGRTTWHPHHITERYGCFTLIQLGESINGACEIVSEAIQGTEIDAKLVGAFVLAFAIGAGMWWIYFWPSHHHAIRSFRDALRYGYTHFILFMAIAAYAAGVELVSAKLKEGEELRIPYYQASLAVTVPVGVFLLGIWWILIHRCAVPVVKSLVPASAFLMQLDAVIFEYAEIKFPMILTTTFIVINVVAMVVYSHKCPLEEEDEEDDD
;
A
#
# COMPACT_ATOMS: atom_id res chain seq x y z
N MET A 1 -13.79 28.05 -0.56
CA MET A 1 -13.69 26.77 -1.27
C MET A 1 -15.08 26.19 -1.32
N LYS A 2 -15.62 25.90 -2.50
CA LYS A 2 -16.94 25.26 -2.63
C LYS A 2 -16.74 23.75 -2.77
N ALA A 3 -17.70 22.98 -2.24
CA ALA A 3 -17.74 21.55 -2.51
C ALA A 3 -18.01 21.31 -4.01
N ARG A 4 -17.36 20.33 -4.60
CA ARG A 4 -17.57 19.94 -6.00
C ARG A 4 -18.90 19.19 -6.17
N ASP A 5 -19.39 19.19 -7.41
CA ASP A 5 -20.56 18.42 -7.76
C ASP A 5 -20.20 16.92 -7.87
N PRO A 6 -20.83 16.03 -7.09
CA PRO A 6 -20.55 14.59 -7.17
C PRO A 6 -21.06 13.95 -8.47
N ARG A 7 -21.81 14.69 -9.29
CA ARG A 7 -22.31 14.24 -10.60
C ARG A 7 -21.51 14.82 -11.77
N GLU A 8 -20.35 15.40 -11.52
CA GLU A 8 -19.49 15.94 -12.55
C GLU A 8 -19.06 14.84 -13.53
N ILE A 9 -19.40 15.02 -14.81
CA ILE A 9 -19.03 14.08 -15.88
C ILE A 9 -17.53 14.21 -16.16
N HIS A 10 -16.82 13.06 -16.35
CA HIS A 10 -15.39 13.00 -16.67
C HIS A 10 -14.45 13.64 -15.63
N ARG A 11 -14.72 13.44 -14.35
CA ARG A 11 -13.81 13.81 -13.27
C ARG A 11 -12.57 12.91 -13.28
N THR A 12 -11.50 13.38 -13.93
CA THR A 12 -10.19 12.71 -13.96
C THR A 12 -9.23 13.28 -12.93
N ALA A 13 -8.18 12.50 -12.60
CA ALA A 13 -7.10 12.97 -11.74
C ALA A 13 -6.34 14.13 -12.38
N SER A 14 -6.12 15.20 -11.62
CA SER A 14 -5.35 16.36 -12.07
C SER A 14 -3.83 16.07 -12.08
N SER A 15 -3.06 16.87 -12.85
CA SER A 15 -1.60 16.75 -12.87
C SER A 15 -0.96 16.97 -11.49
N LEU A 16 -1.56 17.82 -10.65
CA LEU A 16 -1.11 18.05 -9.28
C LEU A 16 -1.34 16.81 -8.40
N GLU A 17 -2.48 16.15 -8.56
CA GLU A 17 -2.80 14.93 -7.83
C GLU A 17 -1.88 13.77 -8.24
N LEU A 18 -1.58 13.61 -9.54
CA LEU A 18 -0.62 12.64 -10.03
C LEU A 18 0.80 12.92 -9.53
N PHE A 19 1.20 14.19 -9.48
CA PHE A 19 2.49 14.57 -8.90
C PHE A 19 2.55 14.29 -7.39
N PHE A 20 1.46 14.51 -6.68
CA PHE A 20 1.34 14.13 -5.28
C PHE A 20 1.54 12.62 -5.08
N ASP A 21 0.91 11.78 -5.91
CA ASP A 21 1.07 10.33 -5.86
C ASP A 21 2.52 9.91 -6.08
N LEU A 22 3.21 10.52 -7.07
CA LEU A 22 4.61 10.23 -7.37
C LEU A 22 5.55 10.53 -6.20
N VAL A 23 5.29 11.57 -5.40
CA VAL A 23 6.12 11.88 -4.23
C VAL A 23 6.02 10.78 -3.16
N PHE A 24 4.88 10.13 -3.02
CA PHE A 24 4.69 9.03 -2.07
C PHE A 24 5.46 7.76 -2.45
N VAL A 25 5.79 7.54 -3.73
CA VAL A 25 6.63 6.42 -4.18
C VAL A 25 7.95 6.37 -3.43
N ILE A 26 8.56 7.54 -3.20
CA ILE A 26 9.85 7.63 -2.49
C ILE A 26 9.74 7.02 -1.10
N SER A 27 8.69 7.34 -0.35
CA SER A 27 8.46 6.76 0.98
C SER A 27 8.19 5.26 0.92
N VAL A 28 7.44 4.81 -0.09
CA VAL A 28 7.14 3.38 -0.30
C VAL A 28 8.41 2.61 -0.63
N GLY A 29 9.22 3.08 -1.57
CA GLY A 29 10.48 2.42 -1.94
C GLY A 29 11.43 2.30 -0.73
N ILE A 30 11.58 3.38 0.06
CA ILE A 30 12.44 3.34 1.26
C ILE A 30 11.91 2.33 2.29
N VAL A 31 10.61 2.34 2.62
CA VAL A 31 10.06 1.42 3.61
C VAL A 31 10.13 -0.04 3.15
N THR A 32 9.96 -0.29 1.84
CA THR A 32 10.12 -1.61 1.22
C THR A 32 11.54 -2.12 1.36
N LYS A 33 12.53 -1.25 1.12
CA LYS A 33 13.95 -1.59 1.25
C LYS A 33 14.36 -1.88 2.69
N GLU A 34 13.95 -1.07 3.65
CA GLU A 34 14.23 -1.32 5.08
C GLU A 34 13.56 -2.63 5.56
N TYR A 35 12.38 -2.96 5.03
CA TYR A 35 11.73 -4.24 5.30
C TYR A 35 12.50 -5.42 4.68
N LEU A 36 12.98 -5.29 3.46
CA LEU A 36 13.87 -6.29 2.83
C LEU A 36 15.12 -6.55 3.66
N ASP A 37 15.78 -5.49 4.16
CA ASP A 37 16.99 -5.61 4.98
C ASP A 37 16.69 -6.36 6.29
N ALA A 38 15.52 -6.14 6.89
CA ALA A 38 15.07 -6.89 8.05
C ALA A 38 14.76 -8.37 7.71
N LEU A 39 14.17 -8.64 6.55
CA LEU A 39 13.92 -10.01 6.07
C LEU A 39 15.24 -10.78 5.85
N LYS A 40 16.27 -10.14 5.29
CA LYS A 40 17.61 -10.74 5.07
C LYS A 40 18.29 -11.16 6.39
N GLN A 41 17.99 -10.48 7.47
CA GLN A 41 18.50 -10.85 8.80
C GLN A 41 17.79 -12.06 9.41
N GLY A 42 16.54 -12.30 9.01
CA GLY A 42 15.73 -13.46 9.45
C GLY A 42 15.28 -13.38 10.91
N GLY A 43 14.64 -14.46 11.38
CA GLY A 43 14.28 -14.64 12.79
C GLY A 43 13.47 -13.49 13.40
N GLY A 44 13.87 -13.04 14.59
CA GLY A 44 13.25 -11.93 15.32
C GLY A 44 13.32 -10.59 14.60
N HIS A 45 14.39 -10.37 13.80
CA HIS A 45 14.55 -9.14 13.00
C HIS A 45 13.51 -9.03 11.91
N ALA A 46 13.19 -10.13 11.22
CA ALA A 46 12.13 -10.16 10.20
C ALA A 46 10.75 -9.85 10.82
N ALA A 47 10.45 -10.42 11.99
CA ALA A 47 9.18 -10.17 12.68
C ALA A 47 9.07 -8.70 13.18
N ALA A 48 10.13 -8.16 13.76
CA ALA A 48 10.19 -6.76 14.19
C ALA A 48 10.11 -5.82 12.97
N GLY A 49 10.85 -6.13 11.90
CA GLY A 49 10.83 -5.40 10.64
C GLY A 49 9.44 -5.35 10.01
N PHE A 50 8.69 -6.46 10.04
CA PHE A 50 7.29 -6.47 9.59
C PHE A 50 6.41 -5.54 10.45
N GLY A 51 6.59 -5.51 11.76
CA GLY A 51 5.87 -4.58 12.64
C GLY A 51 6.15 -3.11 12.28
N TYR A 52 7.42 -2.73 12.10
CA TYR A 52 7.80 -1.38 11.66
C TYR A 52 7.28 -1.06 10.26
N PHE A 53 7.38 -2.02 9.34
CA PHE A 53 6.83 -1.89 8.00
C PHE A 53 5.33 -1.56 8.04
N CYS A 54 4.53 -2.29 8.81
CA CYS A 54 3.10 -2.02 8.97
C CYS A 54 2.83 -0.62 9.56
N MET A 55 3.57 -0.23 10.60
CA MET A 55 3.40 1.06 11.27
C MET A 55 3.71 2.23 10.34
N ILE A 56 4.86 2.19 9.65
CA ILE A 56 5.29 3.26 8.76
C ILE A 56 4.42 3.29 7.50
N PHE A 57 4.12 2.12 6.91
CA PHE A 57 3.25 2.03 5.75
C PHE A 57 1.84 2.59 6.04
N PHE A 58 1.33 2.39 7.26
CA PHE A 58 0.09 3.01 7.70
C PHE A 58 0.16 4.54 7.63
N THR A 59 1.24 5.15 8.11
CA THR A 59 1.37 6.62 8.08
C THR A 59 1.48 7.17 6.66
N ILE A 60 2.17 6.45 5.74
CA ILE A 60 2.27 6.77 4.32
C ILE A 60 0.88 6.72 3.67
N TRP A 61 0.23 5.56 3.75
CA TRP A 61 -1.08 5.32 3.13
C TRP A 61 -2.15 6.27 3.68
N TRP A 62 -2.19 6.49 5.00
CA TRP A 62 -3.21 7.31 5.61
C TRP A 62 -3.09 8.79 5.24
N ALA A 63 -1.87 9.32 5.12
CA ALA A 63 -1.63 10.67 4.63
C ALA A 63 -2.10 10.82 3.17
N TRP A 64 -1.75 9.86 2.31
CA TRP A 64 -2.18 9.82 0.92
C TRP A 64 -3.71 9.73 0.79
N MET A 65 -4.34 8.82 1.52
CA MET A 65 -5.78 8.62 1.51
C MET A 65 -6.53 9.90 1.92
N ASN A 66 -6.11 10.56 2.99
CA ASN A 66 -6.74 11.79 3.45
C ASN A 66 -6.75 12.88 2.38
N TYR A 67 -5.62 13.09 1.68
CA TYR A 67 -5.56 14.03 0.58
C TYR A 67 -6.46 13.62 -0.59
N THR A 68 -6.45 12.37 -0.97
CA THR A 68 -7.28 11.85 -2.07
C THR A 68 -8.77 12.08 -1.81
N TRP A 69 -9.24 11.81 -0.60
CA TRP A 69 -10.64 12.05 -0.23
C TRP A 69 -10.99 13.52 -0.08
N PHE A 70 -10.05 14.35 0.34
CA PHE A 70 -10.23 15.80 0.35
C PHE A 70 -10.33 16.33 -1.08
N ALA A 71 -9.42 15.96 -1.96
CA ALA A 71 -9.34 16.45 -3.33
C ALA A 71 -10.59 16.10 -4.15
N THR A 72 -11.15 14.88 -3.98
CA THR A 72 -12.39 14.53 -4.67
C THR A 72 -13.56 15.44 -4.31
N SER A 73 -13.58 15.98 -3.08
CA SER A 73 -14.68 16.83 -2.56
C SER A 73 -14.44 18.33 -2.76
N PHE A 74 -13.18 18.80 -2.73
CA PHE A 74 -12.88 20.22 -2.58
C PHE A 74 -11.73 20.74 -3.47
N ASP A 75 -11.34 20.02 -4.50
CA ASP A 75 -10.34 20.54 -5.44
C ASP A 75 -10.82 21.82 -6.13
N THR A 76 -10.07 22.90 -5.94
CA THR A 76 -10.31 24.22 -6.55
C THR A 76 -9.18 24.65 -7.46
N ASP A 77 -8.08 23.93 -7.47
CA ASP A 77 -6.86 24.16 -8.26
C ASP A 77 -6.37 25.63 -8.30
N ASP A 78 -6.63 26.40 -7.23
CA ASP A 78 -6.09 27.74 -7.09
C ASP A 78 -4.67 27.74 -6.47
N TRP A 79 -4.00 28.91 -6.50
CA TRP A 79 -2.61 29.03 -6.03
C TRP A 79 -2.41 28.59 -4.57
N LEU A 80 -3.37 28.84 -3.67
CA LEU A 80 -3.27 28.45 -2.26
C LEU A 80 -3.48 26.95 -2.09
N TYR A 81 -4.39 26.36 -2.87
CA TYR A 81 -4.57 24.91 -2.91
C TYR A 81 -3.29 24.21 -3.35
N ARG A 82 -2.68 24.67 -4.46
CA ARG A 82 -1.41 24.15 -4.97
C ARG A 82 -0.29 24.32 -3.95
N PHE A 83 -0.15 25.49 -3.34
CA PHE A 83 0.87 25.76 -2.33
C PHE A 83 0.75 24.82 -1.11
N LEU A 84 -0.45 24.67 -0.54
CA LEU A 84 -0.67 23.78 0.60
C LEU A 84 -0.45 22.31 0.24
N THR A 85 -0.73 21.91 -1.00
CA THR A 85 -0.42 20.56 -1.50
C THR A 85 1.10 20.37 -1.63
N LEU A 86 1.85 21.35 -2.13
CA LEU A 86 3.31 21.31 -2.16
C LEU A 86 3.93 21.26 -0.75
N VAL A 87 3.34 21.94 0.23
CA VAL A 87 3.74 21.82 1.65
C VAL A 87 3.55 20.38 2.15
N GLN A 88 2.44 19.74 1.79
CA GLN A 88 2.24 18.33 2.14
C GLN A 88 3.28 17.43 1.47
N MET A 89 3.59 17.64 0.19
CA MET A 89 4.65 16.89 -0.52
C MET A 89 6.01 17.06 0.16
N ALA A 90 6.37 18.29 0.58
CA ALA A 90 7.58 18.52 1.36
C ALA A 90 7.58 17.75 2.67
N GLY A 91 6.43 17.68 3.34
CA GLY A 91 6.23 16.83 4.53
C GLY A 91 6.46 15.34 4.25
N VAL A 92 6.04 14.83 3.10
CA VAL A 92 6.29 13.44 2.67
C VAL A 92 7.79 13.19 2.53
N LEU A 93 8.56 14.11 1.95
CA LEU A 93 10.01 13.96 1.81
C LEU A 93 10.73 13.96 3.16
N VAL A 94 10.30 14.80 4.11
CA VAL A 94 10.82 14.78 5.49
C VAL A 94 10.45 13.47 6.19
N HIS A 95 9.21 12.99 6.01
CA HIS A 95 8.76 11.69 6.52
C HIS A 95 9.64 10.55 5.97
N ALA A 96 9.88 10.54 4.66
CA ALA A 96 10.72 9.56 3.98
C ALA A 96 12.15 9.51 4.56
N ALA A 97 12.76 10.67 4.83
CA ALA A 97 14.08 10.76 5.46
C ALA A 97 14.11 10.16 6.89
N GLY A 98 12.96 10.12 7.56
CA GLY A 98 12.81 9.54 8.89
C GLY A 98 12.58 8.02 8.92
N ILE A 99 12.32 7.36 7.77
CA ILE A 99 11.96 5.94 7.73
C ILE A 99 13.12 5.07 8.22
N LYS A 100 14.33 5.27 7.69
CA LYS A 100 15.49 4.48 8.07
C LYS A 100 15.83 4.58 9.57
N PRO A 101 15.90 5.77 10.20
CA PRO A 101 16.02 5.89 11.66
C PRO A 101 14.89 5.22 12.45
N ALA A 102 13.67 5.19 11.90
CA ALA A 102 12.51 4.59 12.56
C ALA A 102 12.58 3.07 12.61
N PHE A 103 13.22 2.40 11.63
CA PHE A 103 13.51 0.96 11.70
C PHE A 103 14.53 0.61 12.79
N GLY A 104 15.22 1.61 13.34
CA GLY A 104 16.24 1.41 14.35
C GLY A 104 17.54 0.88 13.77
N HIS A 105 18.62 0.92 14.59
CA HIS A 105 19.90 0.33 14.22
C HIS A 105 19.84 -1.22 14.35
N ALA A 106 18.99 -1.87 13.56
CA ALA A 106 19.13 -3.31 13.38
C ALA A 106 20.53 -3.67 12.82
N HIS A 107 21.28 -2.66 12.37
CA HIS A 107 22.59 -2.80 11.73
C HIS A 107 23.80 -2.61 12.67
N GLU A 108 23.64 -2.15 13.92
CA GLU A 108 24.75 -1.92 14.84
C GLU A 108 24.64 -2.75 16.13
N ALA A 109 24.39 -4.05 16.02
CA ALA A 109 24.80 -4.98 17.05
C ALA A 109 26.27 -5.35 16.78
N ASN A 110 27.20 -4.50 17.23
CA ASN A 110 28.59 -4.86 17.29
C ASN A 110 28.75 -6.16 18.09
N GLY A 111 29.06 -7.26 17.39
CA GLY A 111 29.97 -8.32 17.83
C GLY A 111 29.64 -9.17 19.04
N GLU A 112 28.56 -8.93 19.77
CA GLU A 112 28.15 -9.78 20.90
C GLU A 112 26.77 -10.37 20.59
N MET A 113 26.77 -11.68 20.34
CA MET A 113 25.56 -12.49 20.15
C MET A 113 24.76 -12.56 21.47
N GLY A 114 23.93 -11.56 21.70
CA GLY A 114 22.87 -11.63 22.70
C GLY A 114 21.60 -12.14 22.04
N GLU A 115 21.08 -13.26 22.50
CA GLU A 115 19.96 -14.04 21.94
C GLU A 115 18.57 -13.36 21.99
N GLU A 116 18.47 -12.09 22.29
CA GLU A 116 17.19 -11.36 22.25
C GLU A 116 17.28 -10.21 21.26
N ALA A 117 16.75 -10.42 20.06
CA ALA A 117 16.42 -9.34 19.14
C ALA A 117 15.35 -8.45 19.81
N HIS A 118 15.80 -7.56 20.67
CA HIS A 118 14.92 -6.55 21.22
C HIS A 118 14.48 -5.61 20.09
N PHE A 119 13.19 -5.37 20.03
CA PHE A 119 12.55 -4.30 19.30
C PHE A 119 13.20 -2.99 19.80
N THR A 120 14.38 -2.67 19.28
CA THR A 120 15.18 -1.54 19.73
C THR A 120 14.51 -0.26 19.27
N ASN A 121 14.35 0.68 20.17
CA ASN A 121 13.74 1.99 20.09
C ASN A 121 13.95 2.70 18.74
N GLY A 122 13.12 2.41 17.73
CA GLY A 122 13.16 3.15 16.47
C GLY A 122 12.92 4.64 16.71
N ASP A 123 13.66 5.49 16.02
CA ASP A 123 13.52 6.93 16.16
C ASP A 123 12.47 7.48 15.19
N PHE A 124 11.24 7.60 15.66
CA PHE A 124 10.11 8.12 14.89
C PHE A 124 10.01 9.66 14.86
N ARG A 125 10.97 10.40 15.43
CA ARG A 125 10.86 11.86 15.56
C ARG A 125 10.82 12.56 14.21
N ILE A 126 11.67 12.14 13.26
CA ILE A 126 11.69 12.74 11.90
C ILE A 126 10.44 12.34 11.14
N VAL A 127 9.99 11.08 11.23
CA VAL A 127 8.71 10.62 10.68
C VAL A 127 7.56 11.50 11.21
N ALA A 128 7.53 11.75 12.52
CA ALA A 128 6.51 12.60 13.14
C ALA A 128 6.58 14.06 12.65
N ILE A 129 7.77 14.64 12.47
CA ILE A 129 7.94 15.99 11.91
C ILE A 129 7.34 16.04 10.50
N GLY A 130 7.71 15.11 9.62
CA GLY A 130 7.17 15.03 8.27
C GLY A 130 5.64 14.92 8.30
N TYR A 131 5.11 14.10 9.19
CA TYR A 131 3.66 13.92 9.36
C TYR A 131 2.98 15.21 9.85
N VAL A 132 3.59 15.98 10.77
CA VAL A 132 3.10 17.30 11.21
C VAL A 132 3.03 18.28 10.05
N ILE A 133 4.07 18.34 9.20
CA ILE A 133 4.10 19.22 8.03
C ILE A 133 2.96 18.84 7.06
N MET A 134 2.78 17.57 6.76
CA MET A 134 1.66 17.09 5.94
C MET A 134 0.31 17.49 6.54
N ARG A 135 0.12 17.27 7.84
CA ARG A 135 -1.13 17.59 8.53
C ARG A 135 -1.39 19.09 8.64
N PHE A 136 -0.37 19.91 8.75
CA PHE A 136 -0.53 21.37 8.70
C PHE A 136 -1.15 21.81 7.36
N GLY A 137 -0.63 21.31 6.23
CA GLY A 137 -1.21 21.56 4.92
C GLY A 137 -2.66 21.06 4.82
N MET A 138 -2.90 19.82 5.26
CA MET A 138 -4.22 19.18 5.22
C MET A 138 -5.26 19.92 6.09
N VAL A 139 -4.93 20.23 7.35
CA VAL A 139 -5.82 20.97 8.26
C VAL A 139 -6.14 22.34 7.71
N SER A 140 -5.15 23.04 7.13
CA SER A 140 -5.36 24.35 6.50
C SER A 140 -6.34 24.27 5.33
N GLN A 141 -6.27 23.22 4.51
CA GLN A 141 -7.22 22.96 3.43
C GLN A 141 -8.63 22.64 3.97
N TRP A 142 -8.75 21.78 4.99
CA TRP A 142 -10.03 21.48 5.63
C TRP A 142 -10.67 22.72 6.28
N LEU A 143 -9.91 23.57 6.98
CA LEU A 143 -10.41 24.82 7.56
C LEU A 143 -10.91 25.77 6.48
N ARG A 144 -10.18 25.86 5.36
CA ARG A 144 -10.60 26.67 4.21
C ARG A 144 -11.90 26.14 3.59
N ALA A 145 -12.07 24.84 3.48
CA ALA A 145 -13.32 24.21 3.03
C ALA A 145 -14.48 24.45 4.01
N ALA A 146 -14.20 24.47 5.32
CA ALA A 146 -15.20 24.71 6.36
C ALA A 146 -15.87 26.10 6.24
N ILE A 147 -15.13 27.14 5.84
CA ILE A 147 -15.62 28.53 5.78
C ILE A 147 -16.77 28.68 4.78
N ASN A 148 -16.72 28.01 3.62
CA ASN A 148 -17.65 28.25 2.52
C ASN A 148 -18.44 27.01 2.06
N GLY A 149 -18.31 25.89 2.76
CA GLY A 149 -18.76 24.58 2.27
C GLY A 149 -20.20 24.18 2.65
N GLY A 150 -21.01 25.01 3.31
CA GLY A 150 -22.37 24.66 3.70
C GLY A 150 -22.45 23.39 4.58
N ARG A 151 -23.22 22.36 4.17
CA ARG A 151 -23.27 21.08 4.89
C ARG A 151 -21.93 20.35 4.83
N ALA A 152 -21.26 20.35 3.70
CA ALA A 152 -19.92 19.78 3.53
C ALA A 152 -18.89 20.55 4.37
N GLY A 153 -19.05 21.87 4.54
CA GLY A 153 -18.21 22.69 5.41
C GLY A 153 -18.28 22.30 6.89
N ARG A 154 -19.41 21.76 7.36
CA ARG A 154 -19.50 21.23 8.74
C ARG A 154 -18.65 19.96 8.89
N ALA A 155 -18.73 19.04 7.95
CA ALA A 155 -17.85 17.86 7.94
C ALA A 155 -16.38 18.30 7.91
N ALA A 156 -16.03 19.24 7.01
CA ALA A 156 -14.69 19.79 6.88
C ALA A 156 -14.14 20.39 8.20
N PHE A 157 -14.99 21.09 8.96
CA PHE A 157 -14.61 21.60 10.27
C PHE A 157 -14.27 20.48 11.27
N TYR A 158 -15.11 19.42 11.32
CA TYR A 158 -14.84 18.27 12.19
C TYR A 158 -13.58 17.52 11.78
N TYR A 159 -13.33 17.35 10.47
CA TYR A 159 -12.05 16.82 9.98
C TYR A 159 -10.87 17.64 10.50
N ALA A 160 -10.89 18.97 10.34
CA ALA A 160 -9.82 19.82 10.80
C ALA A 160 -9.56 19.70 12.31
N VAL A 161 -10.61 19.74 13.12
CA VAL A 161 -10.49 19.65 14.59
C VAL A 161 -9.98 18.27 15.03
N LEU A 162 -10.57 17.19 14.52
CA LEU A 162 -10.23 15.83 14.93
C LEU A 162 -8.81 15.45 14.49
N ILE A 163 -8.42 15.80 13.25
CA ILE A 163 -7.04 15.62 12.76
C ILE A 163 -6.05 16.36 13.65
N THR A 164 -6.37 17.62 14.05
CA THR A 164 -5.47 18.40 14.91
C THR A 164 -5.32 17.74 16.29
N ILE A 165 -6.39 17.25 16.88
CA ILE A 165 -6.33 16.56 18.19
C ILE A 165 -5.46 15.31 18.10
N VAL A 166 -5.68 14.45 17.11
CA VAL A 166 -4.91 13.21 16.96
C VAL A 166 -3.45 13.51 16.58
N GLN A 167 -3.19 14.61 15.84
CA GLN A 167 -1.83 15.04 15.55
C GLN A 167 -1.05 15.43 16.81
N VAL A 168 -1.69 16.07 17.79
CA VAL A 168 -1.07 16.33 19.10
C VAL A 168 -0.72 15.02 19.81
N LEU A 169 -1.59 14.01 19.77
CA LEU A 169 -1.31 12.68 20.33
C LEU A 169 -0.12 12.01 19.64
N TRP A 170 0.03 12.13 18.32
CA TRP A 170 1.19 11.62 17.58
C TRP A 170 2.49 12.31 17.98
N ILE A 171 2.48 13.62 18.21
CA ILE A 171 3.63 14.37 18.71
C ILE A 171 4.01 13.87 20.12
N LEU A 172 3.03 13.72 21.01
CA LEU A 172 3.26 13.19 22.35
C LEU A 172 3.83 11.76 22.29
N TRP A 173 3.32 10.92 21.38
CA TRP A 173 3.82 9.56 21.17
C TRP A 173 5.28 9.56 20.73
N ALA A 174 5.67 10.41 19.80
CA ALA A 174 7.02 10.46 19.27
C ALA A 174 8.06 11.05 20.24
N TYR A 175 7.66 12.01 21.08
CA TYR A 175 8.58 12.80 21.88
C TYR A 175 8.50 12.59 23.39
N VAL A 176 7.33 12.21 23.91
CA VAL A 176 7.06 12.19 25.36
C VAL A 176 6.84 10.79 25.90
N PHE A 177 6.07 9.94 25.21
CA PHE A 177 5.74 8.62 25.74
C PHE A 177 6.93 7.66 25.72
N PRO A 178 6.95 6.68 26.68
CA PRO A 178 8.00 5.68 26.74
C PRO A 178 8.09 4.89 25.43
N LYS A 179 9.30 4.74 24.91
CA LYS A 179 9.57 4.00 23.67
C LYS A 179 9.68 2.48 23.87
N ARG A 180 9.28 1.96 25.05
CA ARG A 180 9.21 0.52 25.26
C ARG A 180 8.15 -0.10 24.33
N PRO A 181 8.44 -1.15 23.57
CA PRO A 181 7.52 -1.75 22.61
C PRO A 181 6.16 -2.10 23.23
N ALA A 182 6.16 -2.61 24.48
CA ALA A 182 4.94 -2.94 25.21
C ALA A 182 4.01 -1.73 25.47
N VAL A 183 4.48 -0.50 25.33
CA VAL A 183 3.70 0.73 25.48
C VAL A 183 3.51 1.42 24.12
N ALA A 184 4.60 1.55 23.36
CA ALA A 184 4.62 2.30 22.12
C ALA A 184 3.71 1.67 21.03
N VAL A 185 3.74 0.33 20.87
CA VAL A 185 2.94 -0.37 19.87
C VAL A 185 1.44 -0.32 20.17
N PRO A 186 0.95 -0.63 21.39
CA PRO A 186 -0.48 -0.46 21.70
C PRO A 186 -0.96 0.98 21.54
N LEU A 187 -0.19 1.98 21.94
CA LEU A 187 -0.56 3.39 21.76
C LEU A 187 -0.62 3.76 20.27
N PHE A 188 0.32 3.28 19.45
CA PHE A 188 0.26 3.46 18.00
C PHE A 188 -1.05 2.90 17.43
N ILE A 189 -1.42 1.67 17.81
CA ILE A 189 -2.65 1.02 17.35
C ILE A 189 -3.88 1.83 17.77
N VAL A 190 -3.92 2.33 19.00
CA VAL A 190 -5.01 3.17 19.48
C VAL A 190 -5.12 4.46 18.68
N PHE A 191 -4.00 5.14 18.42
CA PHE A 191 -4.02 6.40 17.67
C PHE A 191 -4.34 6.18 16.18
N ALA A 192 -3.84 5.09 15.59
CA ALA A 192 -4.24 4.67 14.25
C ALA A 192 -5.76 4.38 14.16
N ALA A 193 -6.32 3.71 15.17
CA ALA A 193 -7.77 3.49 15.25
C ALA A 193 -8.54 4.83 15.39
N CYS A 194 -8.04 5.78 16.18
CA CYS A 194 -8.62 7.12 16.25
C CYS A 194 -8.61 7.82 14.89
N GLU A 195 -7.51 7.76 14.15
CA GLU A 195 -7.43 8.30 12.78
C GLU A 195 -8.48 7.67 11.86
N LEU A 196 -8.61 6.34 11.85
CA LEU A 196 -9.58 5.62 11.04
C LEU A 196 -11.03 5.94 11.39
N LEU A 197 -11.30 6.37 12.61
CA LEU A 197 -12.64 6.78 13.06
C LEU A 197 -12.98 8.24 12.68
N ILE A 198 -12.00 9.10 12.36
CA ILE A 198 -12.24 10.51 12.01
C ILE A 198 -13.25 10.66 10.88
N PRO A 199 -13.13 9.97 9.73
CA PRO A 199 -14.11 10.09 8.64
C PRO A 199 -15.52 9.73 9.08
N ILE A 200 -15.69 8.70 9.91
CA ILE A 200 -17.00 8.26 10.40
C ILE A 200 -17.66 9.36 11.23
N PHE A 201 -16.91 9.95 12.17
CA PHE A 201 -17.46 11.02 13.03
C PHE A 201 -17.73 12.31 12.25
N ALA A 202 -16.85 12.70 11.33
CA ALA A 202 -17.01 13.91 10.53
C ALA A 202 -18.22 13.81 9.58
N GLU A 203 -18.36 12.68 8.88
CA GLU A 203 -19.46 12.45 7.94
C GLU A 203 -20.84 12.31 8.63
N LEU A 204 -20.90 11.88 9.88
CA LEU A 204 -22.12 11.90 10.67
C LEU A 204 -22.62 13.33 11.00
N ARG A 205 -21.73 14.33 10.99
CA ARG A 205 -22.04 15.73 11.31
C ARG A 205 -22.31 16.60 10.09
N GLY A 206 -21.85 16.16 8.93
CA GLY A 206 -22.09 16.77 7.64
C GLY A 206 -21.57 15.82 6.56
N ARG A 207 -22.07 15.88 5.33
CA ARG A 207 -21.66 14.98 4.27
C ARG A 207 -20.77 15.73 3.29
N THR A 208 -19.58 15.18 2.98
CA THR A 208 -18.75 15.64 1.89
C THR A 208 -19.27 15.09 0.55
N THR A 209 -18.96 15.79 -0.53
CA THR A 209 -19.33 15.41 -1.89
C THR A 209 -18.16 14.67 -2.54
N TRP A 210 -18.12 13.36 -2.41
CA TRP A 210 -17.10 12.54 -3.05
C TRP A 210 -17.61 11.93 -4.37
N HIS A 211 -16.70 11.71 -5.33
CA HIS A 211 -17.00 11.18 -6.66
C HIS A 211 -16.43 9.76 -6.82
N PRO A 212 -17.28 8.70 -7.03
CA PRO A 212 -16.81 7.31 -7.08
C PRO A 212 -15.74 7.06 -8.16
N HIS A 213 -15.95 7.54 -9.39
CA HIS A 213 -15.00 7.37 -10.49
C HIS A 213 -13.64 8.01 -10.19
N HIS A 214 -13.63 9.24 -9.68
CA HIS A 214 -12.38 9.93 -9.31
C HIS A 214 -11.63 9.18 -8.21
N ILE A 215 -12.33 8.67 -7.18
CA ILE A 215 -11.70 7.88 -6.13
C ILE A 215 -11.06 6.62 -6.73
N THR A 216 -11.82 5.86 -7.52
CA THR A 216 -11.31 4.60 -8.09
C THR A 216 -10.15 4.83 -9.05
N GLU A 217 -10.19 5.90 -9.84
CA GLU A 217 -9.08 6.31 -10.70
C GLU A 217 -7.82 6.62 -9.87
N ARG A 218 -7.93 7.41 -8.80
CA ARG A 218 -6.81 7.73 -7.91
C ARG A 218 -6.21 6.48 -7.27
N TYR A 219 -7.04 5.54 -6.78
CA TYR A 219 -6.57 4.28 -6.24
C TYR A 219 -5.91 3.41 -7.32
N GLY A 220 -6.42 3.43 -8.55
CA GLY A 220 -5.79 2.79 -9.71
C GLY A 220 -4.41 3.39 -10.01
N CYS A 221 -4.28 4.71 -10.06
CA CYS A 221 -2.99 5.40 -10.27
C CYS A 221 -1.97 5.00 -9.19
N PHE A 222 -2.37 4.98 -7.92
CA PHE A 222 -1.47 4.58 -6.84
C PHE A 222 -1.11 3.09 -6.90
N THR A 223 -2.03 2.22 -7.35
CA THR A 223 -1.74 0.80 -7.62
C THR A 223 -0.67 0.64 -8.71
N LEU A 224 -0.77 1.40 -9.81
CA LEU A 224 0.25 1.38 -10.88
C LEU A 224 1.62 1.79 -10.36
N ILE A 225 1.68 2.80 -9.52
CA ILE A 225 2.90 3.27 -8.88
C ILE A 225 3.51 2.18 -8.00
N GLN A 226 2.71 1.54 -7.17
CA GLN A 226 3.14 0.44 -6.31
C GLN A 226 3.63 -0.78 -7.10
N LEU A 227 2.93 -1.14 -8.18
CA LEU A 227 3.38 -2.21 -9.09
C LEU A 227 4.66 -1.83 -9.81
N GLY A 228 4.88 -0.53 -10.12
CA GLY A 228 6.13 -0.02 -10.66
C GLY A 228 7.33 -0.31 -9.77
N GLU A 229 7.16 -0.19 -8.44
CA GLU A 229 8.21 -0.54 -7.48
C GLU A 229 8.57 -2.04 -7.53
N SER A 230 7.57 -2.91 -7.71
CA SER A 230 7.82 -4.35 -7.85
C SER A 230 8.57 -4.69 -9.16
N ILE A 231 8.36 -3.91 -10.22
CA ILE A 231 9.11 -4.05 -11.48
C ILE A 231 10.57 -3.60 -11.29
N ASN A 232 10.79 -2.55 -10.48
CA ASN A 232 12.15 -2.11 -10.16
C ASN A 232 12.96 -3.23 -9.47
N GLY A 233 12.39 -3.90 -8.46
CA GLY A 233 13.00 -5.08 -7.84
C GLY A 233 13.29 -6.20 -8.85
N ALA A 234 12.37 -6.45 -9.79
CA ALA A 234 12.62 -7.43 -10.86
C ALA A 234 13.77 -7.00 -11.81
N CYS A 235 13.91 -5.69 -12.10
CA CYS A 235 15.03 -5.17 -12.89
C CYS A 235 16.39 -5.37 -12.20
N GLU A 236 16.45 -5.26 -10.88
CA GLU A 236 17.66 -5.54 -10.11
C GLU A 236 18.12 -6.99 -10.31
N ILE A 237 17.19 -7.96 -10.36
CA ILE A 237 17.49 -9.37 -10.65
C ILE A 237 18.18 -9.52 -12.01
N VAL A 238 17.68 -8.86 -13.05
CA VAL A 238 18.30 -8.91 -14.38
C VAL A 238 19.68 -8.27 -14.36
N SER A 239 19.81 -7.11 -13.73
CA SER A 239 21.09 -6.44 -13.59
C SER A 239 22.14 -7.33 -12.92
N GLU A 240 21.76 -8.06 -11.88
CA GLU A 240 22.63 -9.03 -11.21
C GLU A 240 22.94 -10.24 -12.08
N ALA A 241 21.95 -10.75 -12.84
CA ALA A 241 22.13 -11.93 -13.71
C ALA A 241 23.15 -11.71 -14.82
N ILE A 242 23.34 -10.46 -15.29
CA ILE A 242 24.25 -10.12 -16.40
C ILE A 242 25.60 -9.54 -15.95
N GLN A 243 25.82 -9.30 -14.64
CA GLN A 243 27.09 -8.75 -14.14
C GLN A 243 28.25 -9.75 -14.13
N GLY A 244 27.97 -11.05 -14.23
CA GLY A 244 28.98 -12.11 -14.29
C GLY A 244 29.57 -12.31 -15.68
N THR A 245 30.54 -13.23 -15.79
CA THR A 245 31.12 -13.68 -17.09
C THR A 245 30.14 -14.54 -17.87
N GLU A 246 29.19 -15.16 -17.21
CA GLU A 246 28.12 -15.98 -17.78
C GLU A 246 26.77 -15.52 -17.23
N ILE A 247 25.73 -15.62 -18.06
CA ILE A 247 24.37 -15.27 -17.66
C ILE A 247 23.83 -16.35 -16.72
N ASP A 248 23.39 -15.96 -15.52
CA ASP A 248 22.76 -16.88 -14.57
C ASP A 248 21.30 -17.18 -14.98
N ALA A 249 21.08 -18.36 -15.54
CA ALA A 249 19.77 -18.81 -16.01
C ALA A 249 18.72 -18.90 -14.87
N LYS A 250 19.14 -19.12 -13.61
CA LYS A 250 18.20 -19.18 -12.45
C LYS A 250 17.67 -17.79 -12.14
N LEU A 251 18.53 -16.77 -12.14
CA LEU A 251 18.13 -15.39 -11.94
C LEU A 251 17.26 -14.89 -13.09
N VAL A 252 17.60 -15.22 -14.35
CA VAL A 252 16.73 -14.91 -15.49
C VAL A 252 15.36 -15.56 -15.36
N GLY A 253 15.31 -16.83 -14.96
CA GLY A 253 14.05 -17.54 -14.68
C GLY A 253 13.24 -16.86 -13.57
N ALA A 254 13.89 -16.48 -12.47
CA ALA A 254 13.24 -15.77 -11.36
C ALA A 254 12.67 -14.40 -11.80
N PHE A 255 13.40 -13.64 -12.63
CA PHE A 255 12.92 -12.40 -13.24
C PHE A 255 11.65 -12.63 -14.05
N VAL A 256 11.66 -13.61 -14.97
CA VAL A 256 10.49 -13.88 -15.83
C VAL A 256 9.27 -14.24 -14.99
N LEU A 257 9.44 -15.06 -13.95
CA LEU A 257 8.35 -15.44 -13.07
C LEU A 257 7.85 -14.25 -12.23
N ALA A 258 8.75 -13.46 -11.66
CA ALA A 258 8.40 -12.26 -10.92
C ALA A 258 7.66 -11.25 -11.80
N PHE A 259 8.15 -10.98 -12.99
CA PHE A 259 7.49 -10.09 -13.93
C PHE A 259 6.10 -10.60 -14.31
N ALA A 260 5.94 -11.89 -14.57
CA ALA A 260 4.65 -12.51 -14.89
C ALA A 260 3.65 -12.38 -13.72
N ILE A 261 4.10 -12.53 -12.47
CA ILE A 261 3.27 -12.31 -11.28
C ILE A 261 2.83 -10.84 -11.21
N GLY A 262 3.75 -9.88 -11.33
CA GLY A 262 3.43 -8.46 -11.29
C GLY A 262 2.45 -8.04 -12.40
N ALA A 263 2.68 -8.49 -13.64
CA ALA A 263 1.79 -8.27 -14.76
C ALA A 263 0.41 -8.91 -14.55
N GLY A 264 0.37 -10.11 -13.96
CA GLY A 264 -0.88 -10.77 -13.61
C GLY A 264 -1.64 -10.06 -12.48
N MET A 265 -0.94 -9.53 -11.46
CA MET A 265 -1.57 -8.70 -10.42
C MET A 265 -2.18 -7.44 -11.02
N TRP A 266 -1.48 -6.79 -11.96
CA TRP A 266 -2.02 -5.68 -12.73
C TRP A 266 -3.31 -6.08 -13.47
N TRP A 267 -3.29 -7.19 -14.20
CA TRP A 267 -4.44 -7.67 -14.96
C TRP A 267 -5.64 -7.95 -14.04
N ILE A 268 -5.42 -8.66 -12.95
CA ILE A 268 -6.46 -9.03 -11.98
C ILE A 268 -7.04 -7.78 -11.31
N TYR A 269 -6.22 -6.76 -11.03
CA TYR A 269 -6.69 -5.52 -10.43
C TYR A 269 -7.56 -4.71 -11.39
N PHE A 270 -7.10 -4.51 -12.62
CA PHE A 270 -7.78 -3.63 -13.59
C PHE A 270 -8.85 -4.32 -14.44
N TRP A 271 -8.99 -5.64 -14.34
CA TRP A 271 -10.03 -6.37 -15.08
C TRP A 271 -11.46 -6.03 -14.63
N PRO A 272 -11.81 -5.97 -13.31
CA PRO A 272 -13.15 -5.60 -12.88
C PRO A 272 -13.31 -4.08 -12.80
N SER A 273 -14.52 -3.59 -13.11
CA SER A 273 -14.84 -2.19 -12.89
C SER A 273 -14.93 -1.85 -11.40
N HIS A 274 -14.16 -0.86 -10.96
CA HIS A 274 -14.04 -0.49 -9.54
C HIS A 274 -15.15 0.46 -9.07
N HIS A 275 -15.68 1.33 -9.94
CA HIS A 275 -16.67 2.34 -9.55
C HIS A 275 -17.97 1.73 -9.04
N HIS A 276 -18.39 0.60 -9.56
CA HIS A 276 -19.55 -0.15 -9.06
C HIS A 276 -19.40 -0.72 -7.64
N ALA A 277 -18.18 -0.77 -7.11
CA ALA A 277 -17.93 -1.19 -5.73
C ALA A 277 -18.31 -0.11 -4.70
N ILE A 278 -18.41 1.16 -5.12
CA ILE A 278 -18.60 2.31 -4.21
C ILE A 278 -20.00 2.90 -4.42
N ARG A 279 -21.00 2.29 -3.80
CA ARG A 279 -22.41 2.73 -3.86
C ARG A 279 -22.86 3.51 -2.62
N SER A 280 -22.13 3.41 -1.52
CA SER A 280 -22.44 4.04 -0.24
C SER A 280 -21.17 4.45 0.50
N PHE A 281 -21.30 5.33 1.51
CA PHE A 281 -20.16 5.69 2.37
C PHE A 281 -19.53 4.48 3.06
N ARG A 282 -20.32 3.49 3.45
CA ARG A 282 -19.81 2.24 4.03
C ARG A 282 -18.98 1.44 3.00
N ASP A 283 -19.42 1.38 1.75
CA ASP A 283 -18.67 0.73 0.68
C ASP A 283 -17.39 1.50 0.37
N ALA A 284 -17.46 2.84 0.40
CA ALA A 284 -16.31 3.71 0.24
C ALA A 284 -15.23 3.47 1.31
N LEU A 285 -15.62 3.37 2.59
CA LEU A 285 -14.70 3.02 3.67
C LEU A 285 -14.12 1.60 3.50
N ARG A 286 -14.97 0.63 3.17
CA ARG A 286 -14.51 -0.75 2.91
C ARG A 286 -13.50 -0.78 1.77
N TYR A 287 -13.79 -0.12 0.66
CA TYR A 287 -12.91 0.00 -0.49
C TYR A 287 -11.57 0.65 -0.09
N GLY A 288 -11.62 1.84 0.50
CA GLY A 288 -10.43 2.57 0.91
C GLY A 288 -9.56 1.80 1.90
N TYR A 289 -10.16 1.25 2.96
CA TYR A 289 -9.40 0.58 4.02
C TYR A 289 -8.84 -0.79 3.58
N THR A 290 -9.52 -1.49 2.68
CA THR A 290 -8.95 -2.72 2.10
C THR A 290 -7.72 -2.41 1.24
N HIS A 291 -7.68 -1.24 0.58
CA HIS A 291 -6.51 -0.84 -0.20
C HIS A 291 -5.25 -0.60 0.64
N PHE A 292 -5.37 -0.30 1.92
CA PHE A 292 -4.21 -0.33 2.82
C PHE A 292 -3.51 -1.69 2.77
N ILE A 293 -4.29 -2.76 2.86
CA ILE A 293 -3.77 -4.14 2.83
C ILE A 293 -3.26 -4.48 1.43
N LEU A 294 -3.96 -4.07 0.36
CA LEU A 294 -3.54 -4.32 -1.01
C LEU A 294 -2.21 -3.64 -1.34
N PHE A 295 -2.07 -2.37 -1.01
CA PHE A 295 -0.85 -1.60 -1.26
C PHE A 295 0.33 -2.13 -0.44
N MET A 296 0.10 -2.44 0.83
CA MET A 296 1.10 -3.06 1.69
C MET A 296 1.53 -4.43 1.14
N ALA A 297 0.60 -5.21 0.61
CA ALA A 297 0.89 -6.51 -0.01
C ALA A 297 1.74 -6.34 -1.29
N ILE A 298 1.46 -5.36 -2.15
CA ILE A 298 2.28 -5.10 -3.35
C ILE A 298 3.70 -4.69 -2.95
N ALA A 299 3.86 -3.80 -1.97
CA ALA A 299 5.17 -3.39 -1.46
C ALA A 299 5.93 -4.56 -0.82
N ALA A 300 5.26 -5.40 -0.02
CA ALA A 300 5.86 -6.59 0.56
C ALA A 300 6.25 -7.63 -0.51
N TYR A 301 5.46 -7.76 -1.59
CA TYR A 301 5.80 -8.58 -2.74
C TYR A 301 7.10 -8.11 -3.41
N ALA A 302 7.29 -6.81 -3.60
CA ALA A 302 8.54 -6.26 -4.15
C ALA A 302 9.75 -6.66 -3.29
N ALA A 303 9.67 -6.49 -1.96
CA ALA A 303 10.71 -6.94 -1.04
C ALA A 303 10.97 -8.46 -1.13
N GLY A 304 9.91 -9.25 -1.27
CA GLY A 304 9.99 -10.70 -1.42
C GLY A 304 10.72 -11.14 -2.68
N VAL A 305 10.47 -10.46 -3.81
CA VAL A 305 11.16 -10.71 -5.09
C VAL A 305 12.66 -10.49 -4.96
N GLU A 306 13.08 -9.37 -4.36
CA GLU A 306 14.49 -9.08 -4.12
C GLU A 306 15.13 -10.08 -3.13
N LEU A 307 14.37 -10.52 -2.11
CA LEU A 307 14.83 -11.53 -1.16
C LEU A 307 15.08 -12.88 -1.85
N VAL A 308 14.19 -13.31 -2.75
CA VAL A 308 14.37 -14.53 -3.57
C VAL A 308 15.60 -14.40 -4.43
N SER A 309 15.84 -13.24 -5.07
CA SER A 309 17.04 -12.99 -5.86
C SER A 309 18.31 -13.15 -5.02
N ALA A 310 18.35 -12.47 -3.87
CA ALA A 310 19.48 -12.56 -2.94
C ALA A 310 19.72 -14.03 -2.51
N LYS A 311 18.66 -14.79 -2.19
CA LYS A 311 18.79 -16.20 -1.80
C LYS A 311 19.28 -17.09 -2.93
N LEU A 312 18.89 -16.84 -4.17
CA LEU A 312 19.40 -17.58 -5.33
C LEU A 312 20.88 -17.32 -5.60
N LYS A 313 21.34 -16.08 -5.38
CA LYS A 313 22.72 -15.63 -5.61
C LYS A 313 23.65 -16.07 -4.48
N GLU A 314 23.28 -15.79 -3.24
CA GLU A 314 24.12 -16.01 -2.05
C GLU A 314 24.00 -17.46 -1.52
N GLY A 315 22.93 -18.17 -1.88
CA GLY A 315 22.73 -19.56 -1.46
C GLY A 315 22.71 -19.70 0.07
N GLU A 316 23.60 -20.54 0.60
CA GLU A 316 23.70 -20.82 2.04
C GLU A 316 24.36 -19.69 2.85
N GLU A 317 25.05 -18.74 2.22
CA GLU A 317 25.64 -17.57 2.88
C GLU A 317 24.53 -16.70 3.49
N LEU A 318 23.38 -16.58 2.78
CA LEU A 318 22.18 -15.96 3.32
C LEU A 318 21.46 -16.96 4.25
N ARG A 319 21.55 -16.74 5.56
CA ARG A 319 21.11 -17.67 6.63
C ARG A 319 19.60 -17.94 6.69
N ILE A 320 18.78 -17.38 5.80
CA ILE A 320 17.35 -17.66 5.74
C ILE A 320 17.08 -18.95 4.93
N PRO A 321 16.13 -19.80 5.36
CA PRO A 321 15.69 -20.98 4.59
C PRO A 321 15.03 -20.58 3.27
N TYR A 322 15.09 -21.44 2.25
CA TYR A 322 14.45 -21.20 0.97
C TYR A 322 12.94 -21.02 1.07
N TYR A 323 12.27 -21.75 1.97
CA TYR A 323 10.82 -21.60 2.17
C TYR A 323 10.44 -20.21 2.68
N GLN A 324 11.28 -19.56 3.52
CA GLN A 324 11.00 -18.19 3.99
C GLN A 324 11.11 -17.17 2.88
N ALA A 325 12.10 -17.31 1.99
CA ALA A 325 12.22 -16.44 0.82
C ALA A 325 11.00 -16.61 -0.11
N SER A 326 10.52 -17.84 -0.30
CA SER A 326 9.31 -18.11 -1.08
C SER A 326 8.06 -17.51 -0.41
N LEU A 327 7.87 -17.69 0.89
CA LEU A 327 6.75 -17.10 1.63
C LEU A 327 6.72 -15.58 1.56
N ALA A 328 7.89 -14.92 1.51
CA ALA A 328 7.97 -13.48 1.36
C ALA A 328 7.39 -12.98 0.00
N VAL A 329 7.25 -13.85 -0.99
CA VAL A 329 6.55 -13.59 -2.25
C VAL A 329 5.10 -14.08 -2.21
N THR A 330 4.91 -15.34 -1.85
CA THR A 330 3.60 -16.01 -2.01
C THR A 330 2.53 -15.48 -1.05
N VAL A 331 2.92 -15.14 0.19
CA VAL A 331 1.98 -14.59 1.19
C VAL A 331 1.45 -13.22 0.75
N PRO A 332 2.28 -12.24 0.37
CA PRO A 332 1.79 -10.97 -0.15
C PRO A 332 0.88 -11.10 -1.38
N VAL A 333 1.25 -11.95 -2.34
CA VAL A 333 0.42 -12.19 -3.52
C VAL A 333 -0.92 -12.82 -3.14
N GLY A 334 -0.92 -13.79 -2.21
CA GLY A 334 -2.15 -14.37 -1.67
C GLY A 334 -3.04 -13.35 -0.96
N VAL A 335 -2.45 -12.47 -0.15
CA VAL A 335 -3.17 -11.37 0.54
C VAL A 335 -3.76 -10.38 -0.48
N PHE A 336 -3.01 -10.04 -1.54
CA PHE A 336 -3.51 -9.22 -2.64
C PHE A 336 -4.73 -9.85 -3.31
N LEU A 337 -4.66 -11.14 -3.68
CA LEU A 337 -5.78 -11.86 -4.30
C LEU A 337 -7.02 -11.87 -3.39
N LEU A 338 -6.85 -12.14 -2.10
CA LEU A 338 -7.96 -12.12 -1.14
C LEU A 338 -8.55 -10.72 -0.97
N GLY A 339 -7.73 -9.68 -0.99
CA GLY A 339 -8.17 -8.28 -0.92
C GLY A 339 -9.03 -7.89 -2.13
N ILE A 340 -8.56 -8.17 -3.36
CA ILE A 340 -9.33 -7.93 -4.58
C ILE A 340 -10.61 -8.78 -4.60
N TRP A 341 -10.53 -10.05 -4.20
CA TRP A 341 -11.70 -10.88 -4.06
C TRP A 341 -12.74 -10.25 -3.12
N TRP A 342 -12.29 -9.74 -1.97
CA TRP A 342 -13.17 -9.14 -0.95
C TRP A 342 -13.88 -7.87 -1.42
N ILE A 343 -13.22 -7.00 -2.18
CA ILE A 343 -13.82 -5.72 -2.60
C ILE A 343 -14.63 -5.84 -3.90
N LEU A 344 -14.25 -6.74 -4.81
CA LEU A 344 -14.79 -6.81 -6.18
C LEU A 344 -15.28 -8.21 -6.57
N ILE A 345 -14.39 -9.20 -6.61
CA ILE A 345 -14.61 -10.47 -7.31
C ILE A 345 -15.68 -11.32 -6.62
N HIS A 346 -15.89 -11.20 -5.32
CA HIS A 346 -16.94 -11.95 -4.62
C HIS A 346 -18.36 -11.62 -5.13
N ARG A 347 -18.54 -10.47 -5.81
CA ARG A 347 -19.81 -10.04 -6.44
C ARG A 347 -19.94 -10.52 -7.88
N CYS A 348 -18.87 -11.04 -8.49
CA CYS A 348 -18.91 -11.55 -9.87
C CYS A 348 -19.94 -12.68 -10.01
N ALA A 349 -20.70 -12.63 -11.09
CA ALA A 349 -21.72 -13.63 -11.39
C ALA A 349 -21.15 -15.00 -11.82
N VAL A 350 -19.85 -15.07 -12.17
CA VAL A 350 -19.18 -16.29 -12.63
C VAL A 350 -18.63 -17.09 -11.45
N PRO A 351 -19.23 -18.24 -11.09
CA PRO A 351 -18.82 -19.04 -9.93
C PRO A 351 -17.37 -19.51 -10.00
N VAL A 352 -16.90 -19.82 -11.22
CA VAL A 352 -15.50 -20.28 -11.42
C VAL A 352 -14.49 -19.23 -10.97
N VAL A 353 -14.62 -17.99 -11.48
CA VAL A 353 -13.71 -16.88 -11.10
C VAL A 353 -13.81 -16.59 -9.60
N LYS A 354 -15.04 -16.55 -9.08
CA LYS A 354 -15.29 -16.28 -7.64
C LYS A 354 -14.64 -17.29 -6.71
N SER A 355 -14.55 -18.57 -7.10
CA SER A 355 -13.95 -19.63 -6.27
C SER A 355 -12.47 -19.82 -6.54
N LEU A 356 -12.02 -19.58 -7.78
CA LEU A 356 -10.65 -19.81 -8.20
C LEU A 356 -9.68 -18.85 -7.50
N VAL A 357 -10.04 -17.57 -7.40
CA VAL A 357 -9.15 -16.54 -6.81
C VAL A 357 -8.77 -16.87 -5.36
N PRO A 358 -9.70 -17.11 -4.43
CA PRO A 358 -9.32 -17.46 -3.06
C PRO A 358 -8.65 -18.84 -2.98
N ALA A 359 -9.04 -19.83 -3.80
CA ALA A 359 -8.36 -21.12 -3.84
C ALA A 359 -6.89 -20.96 -4.27
N SER A 360 -6.62 -20.14 -5.28
CA SER A 360 -5.27 -19.84 -5.73
C SER A 360 -4.43 -19.18 -4.64
N ALA A 361 -5.01 -18.25 -3.87
CA ALA A 361 -4.32 -17.56 -2.78
C ALA A 361 -3.78 -18.52 -1.70
N PHE A 362 -4.47 -19.63 -1.46
CA PHE A 362 -4.01 -20.65 -0.52
C PHE A 362 -3.08 -21.67 -1.17
N LEU A 363 -3.40 -22.16 -2.38
CA LEU A 363 -2.63 -23.21 -3.04
C LEU A 363 -1.23 -22.76 -3.45
N MET A 364 -1.04 -21.49 -3.82
CA MET A 364 0.28 -20.96 -4.17
C MET A 364 1.28 -21.01 -2.99
N GLN A 365 0.81 -21.12 -1.74
CA GLN A 365 1.70 -21.26 -0.58
C GLN A 365 2.51 -22.56 -0.60
N LEU A 366 2.08 -23.54 -1.42
CA LEU A 366 2.85 -24.78 -1.65
C LEU A 366 4.18 -24.53 -2.35
N ASP A 367 4.37 -23.38 -3.02
CA ASP A 367 5.67 -22.96 -3.58
C ASP A 367 6.78 -22.96 -2.51
N ALA A 368 6.45 -22.60 -1.27
CA ALA A 368 7.41 -22.60 -0.18
C ALA A 368 7.98 -24.00 0.09
N VAL A 369 7.11 -25.03 0.04
CA VAL A 369 7.51 -26.43 0.22
C VAL A 369 8.33 -26.90 -0.97
N ILE A 370 7.89 -26.57 -2.19
CA ILE A 370 8.61 -26.98 -3.41
C ILE A 370 9.98 -26.35 -3.46
N PHE A 371 10.09 -25.05 -3.17
CA PHE A 371 11.36 -24.33 -3.23
C PHE A 371 12.36 -24.83 -2.17
N GLU A 372 11.90 -25.30 -1.02
CA GLU A 372 12.78 -25.89 -0.01
C GLU A 372 13.33 -27.25 -0.41
N TYR A 373 12.46 -28.14 -0.96
CA TYR A 373 12.79 -29.56 -1.13
C TYR A 373 13.10 -29.97 -2.57
N ALA A 374 12.79 -29.14 -3.57
CA ALA A 374 13.09 -29.48 -4.96
C ALA A 374 14.59 -29.42 -5.25
N GLU A 375 15.09 -30.39 -6.01
CA GLU A 375 16.46 -30.36 -6.53
C GLU A 375 16.70 -29.21 -7.49
N ILE A 376 15.67 -28.86 -8.29
CA ILE A 376 15.68 -27.70 -9.19
C ILE A 376 15.05 -26.52 -8.45
N LYS A 377 15.87 -25.52 -8.12
CA LYS A 377 15.43 -24.33 -7.41
C LYS A 377 14.79 -23.32 -8.37
N PHE A 378 13.54 -23.53 -8.72
CA PHE A 378 12.71 -22.57 -9.45
C PHE A 378 11.65 -21.98 -8.50
N PRO A 379 11.92 -20.81 -7.91
CA PRO A 379 10.96 -20.15 -7.02
C PRO A 379 9.77 -19.63 -7.81
N MET A 380 8.63 -19.46 -7.15
CA MET A 380 7.44 -18.78 -7.68
C MET A 380 6.72 -19.50 -8.83
N ILE A 381 7.05 -20.76 -9.13
CA ILE A 381 6.46 -21.47 -10.28
C ILE A 381 4.96 -21.70 -10.11
N LEU A 382 4.51 -22.17 -8.94
CA LEU A 382 3.09 -22.36 -8.68
C LEU A 382 2.37 -21.02 -8.56
N THR A 383 2.99 -20.04 -7.92
CA THR A 383 2.43 -18.69 -7.80
C THR A 383 2.15 -18.10 -9.18
N THR A 384 3.14 -18.15 -10.08
CA THR A 384 2.96 -17.72 -11.47
C THR A 384 1.88 -18.51 -12.18
N THR A 385 1.87 -19.85 -12.02
CA THR A 385 0.87 -20.72 -12.62
C THR A 385 -0.54 -20.35 -12.18
N PHE A 386 -0.77 -20.16 -10.89
CA PHE A 386 -2.09 -19.77 -10.38
C PHE A 386 -2.49 -18.36 -10.82
N ILE A 387 -1.57 -17.41 -10.88
CA ILE A 387 -1.83 -16.07 -11.42
C ILE A 387 -2.28 -16.17 -12.89
N VAL A 388 -1.54 -16.92 -13.72
CA VAL A 388 -1.89 -17.12 -15.14
C VAL A 388 -3.26 -17.80 -15.30
N ILE A 389 -3.55 -18.83 -14.49
CA ILE A 389 -4.85 -19.50 -14.51
C ILE A 389 -5.98 -18.52 -14.16
N ASN A 390 -5.79 -17.64 -13.17
CA ASN A 390 -6.78 -16.62 -12.83
C ASN A 390 -6.99 -15.62 -13.98
N VAL A 391 -5.90 -15.13 -14.60
CA VAL A 391 -5.98 -14.21 -15.75
C VAL A 391 -6.70 -14.89 -16.92
N VAL A 392 -6.35 -16.13 -17.28
CA VAL A 392 -7.01 -16.88 -18.34
C VAL A 392 -8.50 -17.09 -18.04
N ALA A 393 -8.85 -17.44 -16.81
CA ALA A 393 -10.25 -17.57 -16.43
C ALA A 393 -11.01 -16.25 -16.58
N MET A 394 -10.42 -15.13 -16.17
CA MET A 394 -11.03 -13.80 -16.33
C MET A 394 -11.22 -13.43 -17.80
N VAL A 395 -10.23 -13.69 -18.65
CA VAL A 395 -10.33 -13.45 -20.09
C VAL A 395 -11.43 -14.32 -20.74
N VAL A 396 -11.46 -15.62 -20.43
CA VAL A 396 -12.48 -16.54 -20.98
C VAL A 396 -13.88 -16.15 -20.57
N TYR A 397 -14.05 -15.66 -19.36
CA TYR A 397 -15.37 -15.29 -18.81
C TYR A 397 -15.66 -13.78 -18.90
N SER A 398 -14.83 -12.98 -19.57
CA SER A 398 -15.04 -11.53 -19.70
C SER A 398 -16.41 -11.16 -20.29
N HIS A 399 -16.89 -11.91 -21.28
CA HIS A 399 -18.22 -11.71 -21.90
C HIS A 399 -19.41 -12.10 -20.99
N LYS A 400 -19.17 -12.80 -19.87
CA LYS A 400 -20.24 -13.24 -18.95
C LYS A 400 -20.24 -12.45 -17.65
N CYS A 401 -19.35 -11.51 -17.49
CA CYS A 401 -19.27 -10.59 -16.37
C CYS A 401 -19.33 -9.16 -16.94
N PRO A 402 -20.44 -8.73 -17.54
CA PRO A 402 -20.58 -7.35 -17.98
C PRO A 402 -20.62 -6.49 -16.71
N LEU A 403 -19.54 -5.79 -16.44
CA LEU A 403 -19.41 -4.81 -15.36
C LEU A 403 -19.58 -3.38 -15.90
N GLU A 404 -19.91 -3.21 -17.18
CA GLU A 404 -19.82 -1.91 -17.86
C GLU A 404 -21.05 -1.47 -18.71
N GLU A 405 -22.10 -2.26 -18.90
CA GLU A 405 -23.11 -1.93 -19.95
C GLU A 405 -24.48 -1.42 -19.47
N GLU A 406 -24.74 -1.22 -18.16
CA GLU A 406 -26.10 -0.85 -17.72
C GLU A 406 -26.34 0.64 -17.42
N ASP A 407 -25.33 1.51 -17.48
CA ASP A 407 -25.48 2.91 -17.05
C ASP A 407 -25.51 3.96 -18.18
N GLU A 408 -25.50 3.57 -19.47
CA GLU A 408 -25.60 4.53 -20.60
C GLU A 408 -27.01 4.74 -21.16
N GLU A 409 -28.02 3.97 -20.77
CA GLU A 409 -29.36 4.04 -21.37
C GLU A 409 -30.43 4.79 -20.57
N ASP A 410 -30.17 5.27 -19.37
CA ASP A 410 -31.21 5.91 -18.53
C ASP A 410 -31.08 7.46 -18.37
N ASP A 411 -30.27 8.14 -19.19
CA ASP A 411 -30.16 9.62 -19.18
C ASP A 411 -30.50 10.25 -20.57
N ASP A 412 -31.63 9.84 -21.21
CA ASP A 412 -32.28 10.63 -22.26
C ASP A 412 -33.54 11.40 -21.74
#